data_2be6a722b94b765434051b90f078ac86
#
_entry.id   2be6a722b94b765434051b90f078ac86
#
_cell.length_a   1.000
_cell.length_b   1.000
_cell.length_c   1.000
_cell.angle_alpha   90.00
_cell.angle_beta   90.00
_cell.angle_gamma   90.00
#
_symmetry.space_group_name_H-M   'P 1'
#
loop_
_entity.id
_entity.type
_entity.pdbx_description
1 polymer ?
#
loop_
_entity_poly.entity_id
_entity_poly.type
_entity_poly.pdbx_seq_one_letter_code
_entity_poly.pdbx_strand_id
1 'polypeptide(L)'
;RILSSAASDVYKRQINTCFKNYNLDFIYGRQYQSTSEWRNELSEILSLEAPHLSLYQLTIEENTNFHKLFKRNLLKGLPTQKIVSDMFDITKQLCKDGGYKQYETSNFARKGFKCKHNISYWKYNDYIGIGPGAHGRITMSGKRYATEEERNPDIWFEKTVSLNSSTPKITSIENKIMLEEKLIMNLRISR
;
A
#
# COMPACT_ATOMS: atom_id res chain seq x y z
N ARG A 1 14.72 -1.65 12.03
CA ARG A 1 16.14 -1.94 11.76
C ARG A 1 16.19 -2.61 10.40
N ILE A 2 16.67 -1.89 9.39
CA ILE A 2 16.96 -2.52 8.10
C ILE A 2 18.05 -3.53 8.40
N LEU A 3 17.72 -4.81 8.22
CA LEU A 3 18.67 -5.87 8.48
C LEU A 3 19.78 -5.77 7.42
N SER A 4 20.91 -5.18 7.77
CA SER A 4 22.15 -5.40 7.06
C SER A 4 22.66 -6.81 7.43
N SER A 5 21.94 -7.83 6.99
CA SER A 5 22.45 -9.18 7.04
C SER A 5 22.98 -9.55 5.66
N ALA A 6 23.99 -10.41 5.59
CA ALA A 6 24.49 -10.94 4.34
C ALA A 6 23.37 -11.48 3.44
N ALA A 7 22.30 -12.03 4.04
CA ALA A 7 21.10 -12.46 3.35
C ALA A 7 20.36 -11.32 2.65
N SER A 8 20.20 -10.15 3.31
CA SER A 8 19.56 -8.97 2.71
C SER A 8 20.33 -8.48 1.47
N ASP A 9 21.66 -8.49 1.52
CA ASP A 9 22.50 -8.07 0.39
C ASP A 9 22.45 -9.08 -0.77
N VAL A 10 22.32 -10.37 -0.47
CA VAL A 10 22.10 -11.40 -1.49
C VAL A 10 20.76 -11.17 -2.19
N TYR A 11 19.67 -10.95 -1.44
CA TYR A 11 18.36 -10.66 -2.04
C TYR A 11 18.36 -9.39 -2.89
N LYS A 12 19.03 -8.32 -2.45
CA LYS A 12 19.18 -7.08 -3.23
C LYS A 12 19.87 -7.35 -4.57
N ARG A 13 20.97 -8.10 -4.57
CA ARG A 13 21.68 -8.47 -5.81
C ARG A 13 20.81 -9.31 -6.72
N GLN A 14 20.11 -10.31 -6.18
CA GLN A 14 19.20 -11.16 -6.94
C GLN A 14 18.07 -10.37 -7.59
N ILE A 15 17.41 -9.46 -6.84
CA ILE A 15 16.34 -8.62 -7.37
C ILE A 15 16.87 -7.75 -8.52
N ASN A 16 17.98 -7.06 -8.32
CA ASN A 16 18.57 -6.20 -9.35
C ASN A 16 19.02 -6.96 -10.61
N THR A 17 19.41 -8.23 -10.45
CA THR A 17 19.83 -9.07 -11.58
C THR A 17 18.63 -9.66 -12.33
N CYS A 18 17.58 -10.05 -11.60
CA CYS A 18 16.45 -10.78 -12.17
C CYS A 18 15.32 -9.88 -12.66
N PHE A 19 15.14 -8.69 -12.05
CA PHE A 19 13.98 -7.83 -12.31
C PHE A 19 14.39 -6.41 -12.66
N LYS A 20 13.89 -5.91 -13.79
CA LYS A 20 14.05 -4.50 -14.20
C LYS A 20 13.09 -3.55 -13.48
N ASN A 21 11.98 -4.08 -12.98
CA ASN A 21 10.95 -3.34 -12.29
C ASN A 21 10.51 -4.10 -11.04
N TYR A 22 10.66 -3.49 -9.88
CA TYR A 22 10.28 -4.03 -8.59
C TYR A 22 9.96 -2.88 -7.63
N ASN A 23 9.27 -3.21 -6.56
CA ASN A 23 8.92 -2.29 -5.49
C ASN A 23 9.53 -2.73 -4.17
N LEU A 24 9.89 -1.76 -3.34
CA LEU A 24 10.24 -1.99 -1.94
C LEU A 24 9.25 -1.24 -1.06
N ASP A 25 8.66 -1.98 -0.08
CA ASP A 25 7.70 -1.45 0.87
C ASP A 25 8.37 -1.20 2.22
N PHE A 26 8.17 0.01 2.77
CA PHE A 26 8.64 0.38 4.10
C PHE A 26 7.57 1.09 4.90
N ILE A 27 7.66 0.98 6.23
CA ILE A 27 6.73 1.62 7.15
C ILE A 27 7.51 2.55 8.08
N TYR A 28 7.11 3.83 8.13
CA TYR A 28 7.63 4.82 9.07
C TYR A 28 6.57 5.23 10.10
N GLY A 29 6.96 6.03 11.08
CA GLY A 29 6.08 6.41 12.19
C GLY A 29 5.89 5.28 13.20
N ARG A 30 6.88 4.37 13.30
CA ARG A 30 6.86 3.24 14.23
C ARG A 30 7.10 3.70 15.67
N GLN A 31 6.78 2.83 16.63
CA GLN A 31 7.07 3.08 18.03
C GLN A 31 8.53 3.47 18.24
N TYR A 32 8.74 4.51 19.04
CA TYR A 32 10.06 5.07 19.39
C TYR A 32 10.91 5.57 18.21
N GLN A 33 10.36 5.61 16.99
CA GLN A 33 11.09 6.13 15.83
C GLN A 33 11.13 7.67 15.87
N SER A 34 12.31 8.23 15.88
CA SER A 34 12.55 9.67 15.74
C SER A 34 12.65 10.10 14.28
N THR A 35 12.52 11.40 14.02
CA THR A 35 12.70 11.98 12.68
C THR A 35 14.13 11.79 12.15
N SER A 36 15.14 11.80 13.03
CA SER A 36 16.54 11.55 12.65
C SER A 36 16.77 10.09 12.27
N GLU A 37 16.22 9.15 13.02
CA GLU A 37 16.29 7.73 12.67
C GLU A 37 15.60 7.44 11.34
N TRP A 38 14.41 8.02 11.12
CA TRP A 38 13.72 7.87 9.84
C TRP A 38 14.52 8.47 8.68
N ARG A 39 15.13 9.64 8.87
CA ARG A 39 16.01 10.27 7.86
C ARG A 39 17.16 9.35 7.46
N ASN A 40 17.86 8.77 8.43
CA ASN A 40 18.98 7.87 8.19
C ASN A 40 18.51 6.59 7.47
N GLU A 41 17.44 5.98 7.97
CA GLU A 41 16.83 4.78 7.36
C GLU A 41 16.41 5.03 5.91
N LEU A 42 15.76 6.17 5.65
CA LEU A 42 15.33 6.52 4.30
C LEU A 42 16.52 6.76 3.37
N SER A 43 17.61 7.35 3.88
CA SER A 43 18.84 7.53 3.09
C SER A 43 19.45 6.17 2.69
N GLU A 44 19.43 5.19 3.59
CA GLU A 44 19.84 3.81 3.28
C GLU A 44 18.91 3.16 2.26
N ILE A 45 17.59 3.37 2.40
CA ILE A 45 16.58 2.87 1.43
C ILE A 45 16.86 3.45 0.03
N LEU A 46 17.10 4.75 -0.05
CA LEU A 46 17.36 5.42 -1.33
C LEU A 46 18.66 4.94 -1.99
N SER A 47 19.66 4.55 -1.19
CA SER A 47 20.92 3.96 -1.71
C SER A 47 20.72 2.59 -2.37
N LEU A 48 19.58 1.93 -2.16
CA LEU A 48 19.22 0.68 -2.86
C LEU A 48 18.82 0.89 -4.32
N GLU A 49 18.57 2.14 -4.71
CA GLU A 49 18.22 2.55 -6.08
C GLU A 49 17.03 1.81 -6.70
N ALA A 50 16.10 1.31 -5.87
CA ALA A 50 14.90 0.64 -6.35
C ALA A 50 14.11 1.55 -7.32
N PRO A 51 13.54 1.02 -8.40
CA PRO A 51 12.78 1.83 -9.36
C PRO A 51 11.49 2.40 -8.79
N HIS A 52 10.92 1.76 -7.76
CA HIS A 52 9.69 2.14 -7.10
C HIS A 52 9.77 1.90 -5.58
N LEU A 53 9.21 2.82 -4.80
CA LEU A 53 9.14 2.75 -3.34
C LEU A 53 7.71 3.01 -2.87
N SER A 54 7.20 2.15 -1.98
CA SER A 54 6.01 2.39 -1.19
C SER A 54 6.42 2.70 0.25
N LEU A 55 6.19 3.93 0.69
CA LEU A 55 6.58 4.43 2.00
C LEU A 55 5.32 4.76 2.79
N TYR A 56 4.90 3.79 3.62
CA TYR A 56 3.65 3.87 4.37
C TYR A 56 3.88 4.46 5.75
N GLN A 57 3.01 5.38 6.16
CA GLN A 57 2.87 5.74 7.56
C GLN A 57 2.23 4.56 8.30
N LEU A 58 2.75 4.23 9.50
CA LEU A 58 2.12 3.22 10.35
C LEU A 58 0.68 3.62 10.67
N THR A 59 -0.26 2.75 10.32
CA THR A 59 -1.68 2.86 10.63
C THR A 59 -2.10 1.73 11.56
N ILE A 60 -2.91 2.05 12.56
CA ILE A 60 -3.44 1.07 13.51
C ILE A 60 -4.82 0.67 13.03
N GLU A 61 -4.89 -0.46 12.33
CA GLU A 61 -6.13 -0.99 11.76
C GLU A 61 -7.04 -1.58 12.84
N GLU A 62 -8.33 -1.29 12.73
CA GLU A 62 -9.36 -1.85 13.62
C GLU A 62 -9.39 -3.38 13.59
N ASN A 63 -9.84 -3.98 14.68
CA ASN A 63 -9.94 -5.44 14.86
C ASN A 63 -8.61 -6.21 14.85
N THR A 64 -7.46 -5.52 14.87
CA THR A 64 -6.13 -6.13 15.04
C THR A 64 -5.72 -6.20 16.51
N ASN A 65 -4.75 -7.06 16.82
CA ASN A 65 -4.15 -7.08 18.16
C ASN A 65 -3.46 -5.75 18.50
N PHE A 66 -2.89 -5.08 17.51
CA PHE A 66 -2.27 -3.76 17.65
C PHE A 66 -3.30 -2.71 18.10
N HIS A 67 -4.50 -2.71 17.51
CA HIS A 67 -5.61 -1.85 17.91
C HIS A 67 -6.11 -2.14 19.34
N LYS A 68 -6.16 -3.43 19.73
CA LYS A 68 -6.53 -3.81 21.11
C LYS A 68 -5.53 -3.26 22.14
N LEU A 69 -4.23 -3.33 21.83
CA LEU A 69 -3.17 -2.76 22.67
C LEU A 69 -3.27 -1.22 22.72
N PHE A 70 -3.53 -0.58 21.58
CA PHE A 70 -3.72 0.86 21.50
C PHE A 70 -4.88 1.33 22.36
N LYS A 71 -6.06 0.71 22.25
CA LYS A 71 -7.24 1.03 23.07
C LYS A 71 -7.00 0.85 24.59
N ARG A 72 -6.11 -0.06 24.97
CA ARG A 72 -5.73 -0.31 26.37
C ARG A 72 -4.59 0.60 26.85
N ASN A 73 -4.13 1.56 26.05
CA ASN A 73 -2.96 2.41 26.32
C ASN A 73 -1.67 1.62 26.61
N LEU A 74 -1.56 0.40 26.08
CA LEU A 74 -0.38 -0.45 26.21
C LEU A 74 0.63 -0.24 25.08
N LEU A 75 0.25 0.47 24.03
CA LEU A 75 1.11 0.79 22.90
C LEU A 75 1.88 2.07 23.23
N LYS A 76 3.11 1.92 23.76
CA LYS A 76 3.96 3.04 24.16
C LYS A 76 4.84 3.51 23.00
N GLY A 77 5.28 4.78 23.04
CA GLY A 77 6.27 5.33 22.12
C GLY A 77 5.78 5.59 20.69
N LEU A 78 4.47 5.65 20.47
CA LEU A 78 3.96 6.12 19.18
C LEU A 78 4.32 7.59 18.99
N PRO A 79 4.84 7.98 17.81
CA PRO A 79 5.16 9.38 17.54
C PRO A 79 3.87 10.23 17.51
N THR A 80 4.00 11.48 17.90
CA THR A 80 2.89 12.45 17.80
C THR A 80 2.57 12.76 16.35
N GLN A 81 1.37 13.28 16.09
CA GLN A 81 0.95 13.69 14.74
C GLN A 81 1.93 14.69 14.11
N LYS A 82 2.52 15.59 14.93
CA LYS A 82 3.54 16.53 14.45
C LYS A 82 4.80 15.80 13.96
N ILE A 83 5.32 14.86 14.76
CA ILE A 83 6.51 14.07 14.38
C ILE A 83 6.26 13.30 13.09
N VAL A 84 5.08 12.70 12.95
CA VAL A 84 4.71 11.96 11.73
C VAL A 84 4.60 12.89 10.51
N SER A 85 4.04 14.10 10.69
CA SER A 85 4.03 15.12 9.63
C SER A 85 5.44 15.53 9.22
N ASP A 86 6.33 15.75 10.19
CA ASP A 86 7.73 16.09 9.92
C ASP A 86 8.44 14.94 9.18
N MET A 87 8.17 13.67 9.54
CA MET A 87 8.67 12.50 8.82
C MET A 87 8.16 12.45 7.37
N PHE A 88 6.90 12.78 7.14
CA PHE A 88 6.34 12.84 5.79
C PHE A 88 7.00 13.92 4.93
N ASP A 89 7.28 15.11 5.51
CA ASP A 89 7.99 16.16 4.79
C ASP A 89 9.44 15.78 4.48
N ILE A 90 10.13 15.12 5.41
CA ILE A 90 11.45 14.52 5.19
C ILE A 90 11.39 13.52 4.04
N THR A 91 10.36 12.67 4.03
CA THR A 91 10.16 11.64 2.98
C THR A 91 10.04 12.28 1.61
N LYS A 92 9.19 13.29 1.47
CA LYS A 92 9.01 14.01 0.20
C LYS A 92 10.31 14.64 -0.29
N GLN A 93 11.03 15.31 0.62
CA GLN A 93 12.25 16.02 0.26
C GLN A 93 13.35 15.04 -0.18
N LEU A 94 13.66 14.03 0.63
CA LEU A 94 14.72 13.06 0.32
C LEU A 94 14.40 12.24 -0.94
N CYS A 95 13.16 11.81 -1.12
CA CYS A 95 12.76 11.13 -2.34
C CYS A 95 12.93 12.01 -3.58
N LYS A 96 12.54 13.29 -3.51
CA LYS A 96 12.74 14.24 -4.59
C LYS A 96 14.22 14.42 -4.93
N ASP A 97 15.07 14.59 -3.92
CA ASP A 97 16.51 14.74 -4.07
C ASP A 97 17.16 13.47 -4.64
N GLY A 98 16.64 12.29 -4.28
CA GLY A 98 17.02 10.99 -4.81
C GLY A 98 16.47 10.67 -6.22
N GLY A 99 15.78 11.62 -6.88
CA GLY A 99 15.27 11.46 -8.24
C GLY A 99 13.96 10.69 -8.34
N TYR A 100 13.21 10.55 -7.24
CA TYR A 100 11.88 9.96 -7.23
C TYR A 100 10.80 11.04 -7.33
N LYS A 101 9.74 10.74 -8.05
CA LYS A 101 8.52 11.56 -8.08
C LYS A 101 7.43 10.87 -7.28
N GLN A 102 6.89 11.57 -6.29
CA GLN A 102 5.65 11.16 -5.65
C GLN A 102 4.52 11.24 -6.68
N TYR A 103 3.74 10.19 -6.86
CA TYR A 103 2.63 10.18 -7.80
C TYR A 103 1.29 9.86 -7.14
N GLU A 104 1.33 9.40 -5.89
CA GLU A 104 0.20 9.31 -4.98
C GLU A 104 0.72 9.39 -3.53
N THR A 105 -0.17 9.36 -2.55
CA THR A 105 0.14 9.68 -1.14
C THR A 105 1.35 8.94 -0.58
N SER A 106 1.49 7.63 -0.86
CA SER A 106 2.51 6.76 -0.26
C SER A 106 3.51 6.22 -1.26
N ASN A 107 3.33 6.45 -2.57
CA ASN A 107 4.12 5.83 -3.60
C ASN A 107 5.00 6.83 -4.37
N PHE A 108 6.26 6.46 -4.50
CA PHE A 108 7.32 7.23 -5.13
C PHE A 108 7.97 6.38 -6.22
N ALA A 109 8.21 6.97 -7.38
CA ALA A 109 8.78 6.21 -8.50
C ALA A 109 9.78 7.05 -9.29
N ARG A 110 10.82 6.40 -9.82
CA ARG A 110 11.65 6.94 -10.89
C ARG A 110 10.84 7.10 -12.18
N LYS A 111 11.29 7.94 -13.10
CA LYS A 111 10.60 8.17 -14.38
C LYS A 111 10.37 6.84 -15.13
N GLY A 112 9.13 6.56 -15.47
CA GLY A 112 8.72 5.35 -16.19
C GLY A 112 8.34 4.16 -15.30
N PHE A 113 8.50 4.22 -13.97
CA PHE A 113 8.29 3.10 -13.05
C PHE A 113 7.07 3.25 -12.13
N LYS A 114 6.15 4.16 -12.43
CA LYS A 114 4.88 4.24 -11.71
C LYS A 114 4.12 2.93 -11.79
N CYS A 115 3.60 2.44 -10.67
CA CYS A 115 2.81 1.21 -10.63
C CYS A 115 1.48 1.39 -11.38
N LYS A 116 1.31 0.67 -12.48
CA LYS A 116 0.10 0.74 -13.33
C LYS A 116 -1.14 0.28 -12.55
N HIS A 117 -1.01 -0.74 -11.70
CA HIS A 117 -2.10 -1.22 -10.85
C HIS A 117 -2.58 -0.11 -9.91
N ASN A 118 -1.66 0.54 -9.17
CA ASN A 118 -2.02 1.61 -8.25
C ASN A 118 -2.69 2.78 -8.98
N ILE A 119 -2.14 3.19 -10.13
CA ILE A 119 -2.75 4.26 -10.93
C ILE A 119 -4.14 3.87 -11.42
N SER A 120 -4.32 2.65 -11.90
CA SER A 120 -5.62 2.14 -12.35
C SER A 120 -6.64 2.19 -11.21
N TYR A 121 -6.24 1.72 -10.02
CA TYR A 121 -7.06 1.75 -8.82
C TYR A 121 -7.47 3.19 -8.42
N TRP A 122 -6.49 4.10 -8.33
CA TRP A 122 -6.75 5.50 -7.94
C TRP A 122 -7.50 6.30 -9.00
N LYS A 123 -7.46 5.88 -10.27
CA LYS A 123 -8.29 6.44 -11.35
C LYS A 123 -9.71 5.87 -11.36
N TYR A 124 -10.01 4.99 -10.43
CA TYR A 124 -11.32 4.35 -10.34
C TYR A 124 -11.66 3.49 -11.58
N ASN A 125 -10.65 2.89 -12.20
CA ASN A 125 -10.86 1.94 -13.29
C ASN A 125 -11.42 0.61 -12.77
N ASP A 126 -11.85 -0.25 -13.68
CA ASP A 126 -12.27 -1.60 -13.35
C ASP A 126 -11.09 -2.44 -12.87
N TYR A 127 -11.32 -3.26 -11.88
CA TYR A 127 -10.37 -4.26 -11.39
C TYR A 127 -11.10 -5.45 -10.77
N ILE A 128 -10.48 -6.61 -10.85
CA ILE A 128 -11.01 -7.88 -10.31
C ILE A 128 -10.23 -8.22 -9.04
N GLY A 129 -10.96 -8.57 -7.99
CA GLY A 129 -10.40 -9.16 -6.78
C GLY A 129 -10.32 -10.68 -6.91
N ILE A 130 -9.18 -11.27 -6.59
CA ILE A 130 -8.95 -12.73 -6.63
C ILE A 130 -8.40 -13.17 -5.27
N GLY A 131 -8.99 -14.21 -4.71
CA GLY A 131 -8.58 -14.78 -3.43
C GLY A 131 -9.49 -14.40 -2.26
N PRO A 132 -9.27 -15.01 -1.07
CA PRO A 132 -10.12 -14.81 0.11
C PRO A 132 -10.17 -13.34 0.52
N GLY A 133 -11.39 -12.82 0.72
CA GLY A 133 -11.63 -11.44 1.13
C GLY A 133 -11.28 -10.37 0.09
N ALA A 134 -11.00 -10.76 -1.15
CA ALA A 134 -10.67 -9.82 -2.20
C ALA A 134 -11.89 -9.02 -2.65
N HIS A 135 -11.67 -7.74 -2.94
CA HIS A 135 -12.68 -6.82 -3.46
C HIS A 135 -12.39 -6.46 -4.91
N GLY A 136 -13.43 -6.21 -5.70
CA GLY A 136 -13.32 -5.72 -7.06
C GLY A 136 -14.31 -4.61 -7.37
N ARG A 137 -14.08 -3.95 -8.49
CA ARG A 137 -15.00 -2.97 -9.09
C ARG A 137 -15.06 -3.25 -10.58
N ILE A 138 -16.24 -3.58 -11.08
CA ILE A 138 -16.47 -3.90 -12.49
C ILE A 138 -17.65 -3.11 -13.04
N THR A 139 -17.55 -2.76 -14.32
CA THR A 139 -18.61 -2.07 -15.03
C THR A 139 -19.24 -3.00 -16.06
N MET A 140 -20.52 -3.26 -15.95
CA MET A 140 -21.29 -4.08 -16.88
C MET A 140 -22.54 -3.31 -17.34
N SER A 141 -22.76 -3.23 -18.63
CA SER A 141 -23.90 -2.52 -19.24
C SER A 141 -24.11 -1.11 -18.68
N GLY A 142 -23.03 -0.37 -18.48
CA GLY A 142 -23.04 1.01 -17.99
C GLY A 142 -23.30 1.17 -16.47
N LYS A 143 -23.47 0.07 -15.74
CA LYS A 143 -23.63 0.07 -14.27
C LYS A 143 -22.38 -0.42 -13.57
N ARG A 144 -22.06 0.19 -12.45
CA ARG A 144 -20.93 -0.17 -11.59
C ARG A 144 -21.33 -1.18 -10.54
N TYR A 145 -20.50 -2.19 -10.35
CA TYR A 145 -20.69 -3.23 -9.35
C TYR A 145 -19.46 -3.39 -8.47
N ALA A 146 -19.71 -3.65 -7.18
CA ALA A 146 -18.71 -4.14 -6.24
C ALA A 146 -18.74 -5.66 -6.23
N THR A 147 -17.57 -6.29 -6.22
CA THR A 147 -17.44 -7.73 -5.95
C THR A 147 -16.70 -7.93 -4.64
N GLU A 148 -17.12 -8.91 -3.86
CA GLU A 148 -16.49 -9.27 -2.57
C GLU A 148 -16.41 -10.79 -2.47
N GLU A 149 -15.20 -11.31 -2.32
CA GLU A 149 -14.94 -12.74 -2.11
C GLU A 149 -15.14 -13.12 -0.64
N GLU A 150 -15.38 -14.40 -0.40
CA GLU A 150 -15.45 -14.97 0.95
C GLU A 150 -14.14 -14.68 1.72
N ARG A 151 -14.28 -14.19 2.95
CA ARG A 151 -13.12 -13.74 3.76
C ARG A 151 -12.36 -14.88 4.41
N ASN A 152 -13.06 -15.94 4.80
CA ASN A 152 -12.40 -17.10 5.40
C ASN A 152 -11.70 -17.92 4.32
N PRO A 153 -10.37 -18.12 4.41
CA PRO A 153 -9.62 -18.84 3.37
C PRO A 153 -10.08 -20.26 3.14
N ASP A 154 -10.44 -20.99 4.21
CA ASP A 154 -10.87 -22.39 4.11
C ASP A 154 -12.24 -22.48 3.41
N ILE A 155 -13.20 -21.63 3.81
CA ILE A 155 -14.51 -21.57 3.19
C ILE A 155 -14.40 -21.11 1.72
N TRP A 156 -13.54 -20.12 1.44
CA TRP A 156 -13.29 -19.68 0.06
C TRP A 156 -12.74 -20.82 -0.80
N PHE A 157 -11.76 -21.56 -0.27
CA PHE A 157 -11.16 -22.69 -0.95
C PHE A 157 -12.20 -23.80 -1.24
N GLU A 158 -12.99 -24.22 -0.24
CA GLU A 158 -14.03 -25.22 -0.39
C GLU A 158 -15.07 -24.82 -1.45
N LYS A 159 -15.55 -23.59 -1.41
CA LYS A 159 -16.49 -23.05 -2.41
C LYS A 159 -15.88 -23.05 -3.81
N THR A 160 -14.64 -22.62 -3.94
CA THR A 160 -13.95 -22.54 -5.23
C THR A 160 -13.74 -23.92 -5.84
N VAL A 161 -13.35 -24.90 -5.04
CA VAL A 161 -13.14 -26.29 -5.50
C VAL A 161 -14.46 -26.95 -5.85
N SER A 162 -15.48 -26.83 -4.99
CA SER A 162 -16.78 -27.49 -5.22
C SER A 162 -17.53 -26.95 -6.42
N LEU A 163 -17.42 -25.66 -6.71
CA LEU A 163 -18.09 -25.00 -7.84
C LEU A 163 -17.20 -24.89 -9.09
N ASN A 164 -15.95 -25.32 -9.00
CA ASN A 164 -14.90 -25.11 -10.01
C ASN A 164 -14.80 -23.65 -10.49
N SER A 165 -15.24 -22.72 -9.64
CA SER A 165 -15.13 -21.26 -9.87
C SER A 165 -15.35 -20.50 -8.56
N SER A 166 -14.75 -19.32 -8.47
CA SER A 166 -15.06 -18.36 -7.41
C SER A 166 -16.42 -17.70 -7.68
N THR A 167 -17.23 -17.58 -6.64
CA THR A 167 -18.55 -16.90 -6.71
C THR A 167 -18.56 -15.71 -5.76
N PRO A 168 -18.00 -14.56 -6.19
CA PRO A 168 -18.04 -13.36 -5.37
C PRO A 168 -19.47 -12.86 -5.16
N LYS A 169 -19.73 -12.26 -4.01
CA LYS A 169 -20.93 -11.46 -3.81
C LYS A 169 -20.87 -10.24 -4.73
N ILE A 170 -21.88 -10.04 -5.57
CA ILE A 170 -21.97 -8.90 -6.50
C ILE A 170 -23.05 -7.94 -6.00
N THR A 171 -22.71 -6.68 -5.82
CA THR A 171 -23.63 -5.63 -5.35
C THR A 171 -23.56 -4.43 -6.30
N SER A 172 -24.71 -3.96 -6.77
CA SER A 172 -24.77 -2.74 -7.59
C SER A 172 -24.41 -1.52 -6.75
N ILE A 173 -23.60 -0.63 -7.32
CA ILE A 173 -23.19 0.63 -6.67
C ILE A 173 -24.10 1.75 -7.20
N GLU A 174 -24.75 2.47 -6.29
CA GLU A 174 -25.54 3.65 -6.64
C GLU A 174 -24.64 4.77 -7.18
N ASN A 175 -25.19 5.60 -8.07
CA ASN A 175 -24.45 6.69 -8.71
C ASN A 175 -23.82 7.67 -7.70
N LYS A 176 -24.51 7.95 -6.59
CA LYS A 176 -23.98 8.82 -5.52
C LYS A 176 -22.73 8.21 -4.90
N ILE A 177 -22.79 6.95 -4.50
CA ILE A 177 -21.66 6.22 -3.89
C ILE A 177 -20.50 6.12 -4.89
N MET A 178 -20.81 5.83 -6.16
CA MET A 178 -19.81 5.80 -7.22
C MET A 178 -19.04 7.14 -7.36
N LEU A 179 -19.74 8.27 -7.29
CA LEU A 179 -19.11 9.59 -7.37
C LEU A 179 -18.25 9.88 -6.14
N GLU A 180 -18.72 9.53 -4.95
CA GLU A 180 -17.99 9.67 -3.69
C GLU A 180 -16.69 8.82 -3.71
N GLU A 181 -16.79 7.54 -4.08
CA GLU A 181 -15.63 6.66 -4.23
C GLU A 181 -14.62 7.24 -5.23
N LYS A 182 -15.10 7.64 -6.42
CA LYS A 182 -14.25 8.22 -7.46
C LYS A 182 -13.54 9.49 -7.00
N LEU A 183 -14.23 10.35 -6.25
CA LEU A 183 -13.64 11.56 -5.69
C LEU A 183 -12.52 11.23 -4.70
N ILE A 184 -12.80 10.35 -3.73
CA ILE A 184 -11.83 9.93 -2.70
C ILE A 184 -10.59 9.30 -3.34
N MET A 185 -10.78 8.41 -4.32
CA MET A 185 -9.68 7.75 -5.03
C MET A 185 -8.80 8.77 -5.79
N ASN A 186 -9.44 9.68 -6.54
CA ASN A 186 -8.70 10.66 -7.34
C ASN A 186 -7.95 11.69 -6.49
N LEU A 187 -8.41 12.02 -5.27
CA LEU A 187 -7.71 12.93 -4.35
C LEU A 187 -6.35 12.38 -3.89
N ARG A 188 -6.10 11.08 -4.02
CA ARG A 188 -4.81 10.49 -3.68
C ARG A 188 -3.73 10.72 -4.74
N ILE A 189 -4.11 11.00 -5.98
CA ILE A 189 -3.14 11.16 -7.08
C ILE A 189 -2.50 12.55 -7.00
N SER A 190 -1.17 12.58 -6.90
CA SER A 190 -0.40 13.82 -7.01
C SER A 190 -0.31 14.26 -8.49
N ARG A 191 -0.53 15.53 -8.75
CA ARG A 191 -0.42 16.14 -10.10
C ARG A 191 1.03 16.47 -10.46
#